data_6c83998673fb340b0024571068adf2c2
#
_entry.id   6c83998673fb340b0024571068adf2c2
#
_cell.length_a   1.000
_cell.length_b   1.000
_cell.length_c   1.000
_cell.angle_alpha   90.00
_cell.angle_beta   90.00
_cell.angle_gamma   90.00
#
_symmetry.space_group_name_H-M   'P 1'
#
loop_
_entity.id
_entity.type
_entity.pdbx_description
1 polymer ?
#
loop_
_entity_poly.entity_id
_entity_poly.type
_entity_poly.pdbx_seq_one_letter_code
_entity_poly.pdbx_strand_id
1 'polypeptide(L)'
;MELNTPNFKQTFNIDYKFYNDNKVVECFVVPRKRLEYLWADLNLYKDSFSTSDVDREFNGKNYFWNGKAVLKSGDTMDIEIAKDIARRKAMRSYYNEVKWRYREAWEKIARIAAERLAYIEKAEAKASDLTLEIVEMTKQ
;
A
#
# COMPACT_ATOMS: atom_id res chain seq x y z
N MET A 1 11.01 -18.90 -0.94
CA MET A 1 9.77 -18.36 -0.35
C MET A 1 9.08 -17.47 -1.37
N GLU A 2 7.87 -17.84 -1.72
CA GLU A 2 7.09 -17.00 -2.63
C GLU A 2 6.40 -15.89 -1.84
N LEU A 3 6.54 -14.67 -2.32
CA LEU A 3 5.79 -13.54 -1.78
C LEU A 3 4.43 -13.48 -2.48
N ASN A 4 3.39 -13.25 -1.69
CA ASN A 4 2.07 -13.05 -2.26
C ASN A 4 2.04 -11.77 -3.07
N THR A 5 1.61 -11.87 -4.33
CA THR A 5 1.43 -10.69 -5.17
C THR A 5 0.03 -10.11 -4.95
N PRO A 6 -0.09 -8.78 -4.90
CA PRO A 6 -1.40 -8.15 -4.80
C PRO A 6 -2.29 -8.54 -5.97
N ASN A 7 -3.56 -8.82 -5.69
CA ASN A 7 -4.53 -9.08 -6.73
C ASN A 7 -5.17 -7.75 -7.17
N PHE A 8 -4.82 -7.28 -8.37
CA PHE A 8 -5.38 -6.05 -8.92
C PHE A 8 -6.83 -6.20 -9.38
N LYS A 9 -7.35 -7.42 -9.48
CA LYS A 9 -8.75 -7.66 -9.82
C LYS A 9 -9.64 -7.57 -8.58
N GLN A 10 -9.63 -6.41 -7.94
CA GLN A 10 -10.49 -6.17 -6.81
C GLN A 10 -11.93 -5.96 -7.27
N THR A 11 -12.88 -6.58 -6.56
CA THR A 11 -14.30 -6.31 -6.75
C THR A 11 -14.77 -5.31 -5.71
N PHE A 12 -15.69 -4.44 -6.11
CA PHE A 12 -16.18 -3.36 -5.27
C PHE A 12 -17.69 -3.43 -5.11
N ASN A 13 -18.15 -3.03 -3.94
CA ASN A 13 -19.53 -2.61 -3.76
C ASN A 13 -19.59 -1.15 -4.20
N ILE A 14 -20.54 -0.84 -5.07
CA ILE A 14 -20.63 0.47 -5.72
C ILE A 14 -21.96 1.10 -5.38
N ASP A 15 -21.92 2.35 -4.96
CA ASP A 15 -23.09 3.18 -4.67
C ASP A 15 -22.96 4.51 -5.37
N TYR A 16 -24.10 5.11 -5.74
CA TYR A 16 -24.15 6.40 -6.39
C TYR A 16 -25.07 7.34 -5.62
N LYS A 17 -24.68 8.61 -5.58
CA LYS A 17 -25.53 9.71 -5.11
C LYS A 17 -25.61 10.77 -6.17
N PHE A 18 -26.80 11.36 -6.30
CA PHE A 18 -27.09 12.40 -7.28
C PHE A 18 -27.46 13.69 -6.56
N TYR A 19 -26.85 14.78 -7.01
CA TYR A 19 -27.04 16.10 -6.42
C TYR A 19 -27.39 17.12 -7.50
N ASN A 20 -28.00 18.23 -7.09
CA ASN A 20 -28.28 19.36 -7.98
C ASN A 20 -29.02 18.96 -9.25
N ASP A 21 -30.18 18.34 -9.10
CA ASP A 21 -31.01 17.87 -10.22
C ASP A 21 -30.24 16.98 -11.20
N ASN A 22 -29.49 16.02 -10.64
CA ASN A 22 -28.66 15.08 -11.39
C ASN A 22 -27.48 15.72 -12.16
N LYS A 23 -27.10 16.94 -11.82
CA LYS A 23 -25.92 17.59 -12.42
C LYS A 23 -24.61 17.14 -11.79
N VAL A 24 -24.66 16.56 -10.59
CA VAL A 24 -23.51 16.00 -9.92
C VAL A 24 -23.80 14.54 -9.59
N VAL A 25 -22.93 13.68 -10.05
CA VAL A 25 -22.98 12.24 -9.74
C VAL A 25 -21.76 11.89 -8.92
N GLU A 26 -21.98 11.34 -7.74
CA GLU A 26 -20.90 10.88 -6.88
C GLU A 26 -20.97 9.35 -6.78
N CYS A 27 -19.86 8.71 -7.02
CA CYS A 27 -19.72 7.26 -6.88
C CYS A 27 -18.90 6.95 -5.63
N PHE A 28 -19.38 5.99 -4.87
CA PHE A 28 -18.69 5.44 -3.71
C PHE A 28 -18.35 3.99 -3.98
N VAL A 29 -17.07 3.64 -3.83
CA VAL A 29 -16.61 2.26 -4.00
C VAL A 29 -16.04 1.75 -2.69
N VAL A 30 -16.43 0.53 -2.34
CA VAL A 30 -15.91 -0.17 -1.15
C VAL A 30 -15.36 -1.50 -1.63
N PRO A 31 -14.06 -1.76 -1.41
CA PRO A 31 -13.47 -3.03 -1.81
C PRO A 31 -14.10 -4.18 -1.01
N ARG A 32 -14.44 -5.27 -1.68
CA ARG A 32 -15.03 -6.45 -1.04
C ARG A 32 -14.01 -7.25 -0.24
N LYS A 33 -12.75 -7.20 -0.65
CA LYS A 33 -11.66 -7.86 0.06
C LYS A 33 -10.71 -6.82 0.60
N ARG A 34 -10.34 -6.97 1.88
CA ARG A 34 -9.25 -6.21 2.46
C ARG A 34 -7.95 -6.54 1.73
N LEU A 35 -7.00 -5.62 1.76
CA LEU A 35 -5.69 -5.80 1.16
C LEU A 35 -4.83 -6.73 2.03
N GLU A 36 -5.20 -7.99 2.06
CA GLU A 36 -4.53 -9.01 2.87
C GLU A 36 -3.08 -9.24 2.45
N TYR A 37 -2.77 -8.94 1.20
CA TYR A 37 -1.41 -9.13 0.66
C TYR A 37 -0.37 -8.22 1.30
N LEU A 38 -0.77 -7.01 1.66
CA LEU A 38 0.11 -6.10 2.39
C LEU A 38 0.51 -6.70 3.73
N TRP A 39 -0.43 -7.38 4.37
CA TRP A 39 -0.21 -8.08 5.64
C TRP A 39 0.78 -9.22 5.52
N ALA A 40 0.62 -10.07 4.50
CA ALA A 40 1.50 -11.20 4.27
C ALA A 40 2.94 -10.73 4.06
N ASP A 41 3.14 -9.68 3.30
CA ASP A 41 4.45 -9.12 3.03
C ASP A 41 5.07 -8.52 4.31
N LEU A 42 4.28 -7.84 5.13
CA LEU A 42 4.74 -7.25 6.39
C LEU A 42 4.95 -8.27 7.49
N ASN A 43 4.30 -9.42 7.46
CA ASN A 43 4.50 -10.51 8.43
C ASN A 43 5.93 -11.05 8.42
N LEU A 44 6.66 -10.90 7.34
CA LEU A 44 8.08 -11.26 7.29
C LEU A 44 8.91 -10.41 8.26
N TYR A 45 8.41 -9.25 8.63
CA TYR A 45 9.07 -8.25 9.47
C TYR A 45 8.22 -7.87 10.68
N LYS A 46 7.43 -8.82 11.18
CA LYS A 46 6.48 -8.57 12.27
C LYS A 46 7.10 -8.01 13.55
N ASP A 47 8.37 -8.31 13.80
CA ASP A 47 9.11 -7.76 14.94
C ASP A 47 9.39 -6.26 14.80
N SER A 48 9.29 -5.74 13.59
CA SER A 48 9.57 -4.34 13.25
C SER A 48 8.31 -3.53 12.99
N PHE A 49 7.16 -4.20 12.80
CA PHE A 49 5.88 -3.57 12.54
C PHE A 49 4.81 -4.17 13.44
N SER A 50 4.03 -3.30 14.06
CA SER A 50 2.79 -3.72 14.70
C SER A 50 1.72 -3.95 13.63
N THR A 51 1.10 -5.13 13.64
CA THR A 51 0.00 -5.42 12.72
C THR A 51 -1.18 -4.50 12.96
N SER A 52 -1.42 -4.09 14.21
CA SER A 52 -2.48 -3.14 14.53
C SER A 52 -2.24 -1.76 13.95
N ASP A 53 -0.97 -1.30 13.88
CA ASP A 53 -0.64 -0.01 13.27
C ASP A 53 -0.91 -0.01 11.77
N VAL A 54 -0.53 -1.07 11.09
CA VAL A 54 -0.78 -1.21 9.65
C VAL A 54 -2.28 -1.29 9.38
N ASP A 55 -3.04 -2.06 10.17
CA ASP A 55 -4.49 -2.15 10.05
C ASP A 55 -5.14 -0.79 10.22
N ARG A 56 -4.74 -0.06 11.24
CA ARG A 56 -5.27 1.26 11.53
C ARG A 56 -4.98 2.26 10.43
N GLU A 57 -3.78 2.23 9.85
CA GLU A 57 -3.39 3.12 8.76
C GLU A 57 -4.16 2.81 7.47
N PHE A 58 -4.36 1.54 7.16
CA PHE A 58 -4.90 1.12 5.89
C PHE A 58 -6.40 0.88 5.90
N ASN A 59 -6.92 0.22 6.94
CA ASN A 59 -8.31 -0.20 7.01
C ASN A 59 -9.14 0.60 8.02
N GLY A 60 -8.51 1.45 8.84
CA GLY A 60 -9.13 1.99 10.03
C GLY A 60 -9.97 3.24 9.84
N LYS A 61 -9.84 3.99 8.75
CA LYS A 61 -10.51 5.27 8.61
C LYS A 61 -11.40 5.42 7.39
N ASN A 62 -11.03 4.84 6.27
CA ASN A 62 -11.77 5.01 5.03
C ASN A 62 -12.22 3.67 4.51
N TYR A 63 -13.50 3.39 4.72
CA TYR A 63 -14.12 2.20 4.18
C TYR A 63 -14.58 2.41 2.75
N PHE A 64 -14.49 3.62 2.24
CA PHE A 64 -14.92 3.95 0.88
C PHE A 64 -13.99 4.94 0.22
N TRP A 65 -13.97 4.89 -1.08
CA TRP A 65 -13.33 5.88 -1.95
C TRP A 65 -14.38 6.45 -2.86
N ASN A 66 -14.28 7.72 -3.19
CA ASN A 66 -15.30 8.41 -3.99
C ASN A 66 -14.71 9.13 -5.20
N GLY A 67 -15.57 9.34 -6.17
CA GLY A 67 -15.29 10.14 -7.33
C GLY A 67 -16.54 10.89 -7.76
N LYS A 68 -16.37 12.07 -8.32
CA LYS A 68 -17.49 12.92 -8.76
C LYS A 68 -17.36 13.25 -10.24
N ALA A 69 -18.48 13.20 -10.94
CA ALA A 69 -18.64 13.78 -12.25
C ALA A 69 -19.61 14.95 -12.15
N VAL A 70 -19.19 16.11 -12.65
CA VAL A 70 -20.00 17.33 -12.62
C VAL A 70 -20.39 17.68 -14.06
N LEU A 71 -21.69 17.75 -14.32
CA LEU A 71 -22.21 18.19 -15.60
C LEU A 71 -22.24 19.71 -15.62
N LYS A 72 -21.50 20.29 -16.54
CA LYS A 72 -21.49 21.74 -16.73
C LYS A 72 -22.78 22.18 -17.42
N SER A 73 -23.17 23.42 -17.19
CA SER A 73 -24.30 24.03 -17.89
C SER A 73 -24.11 23.92 -19.41
N GLY A 74 -25.08 23.33 -20.10
CA GLY A 74 -25.02 23.09 -21.53
C GLY A 74 -24.42 21.75 -21.94
N ASP A 75 -23.89 20.96 -21.01
CA ASP A 75 -23.45 19.59 -21.30
C ASP A 75 -24.64 18.68 -21.55
N THR A 76 -24.55 17.93 -22.64
CA THR A 76 -25.52 16.89 -22.99
C THR A 76 -25.06 15.50 -22.56
N MET A 77 -24.14 15.43 -21.60
CA MET A 77 -23.59 14.17 -21.13
C MET A 77 -24.69 13.28 -20.56
N ASP A 78 -24.77 12.06 -21.07
CA ASP A 78 -25.67 11.05 -20.55
C ASP A 78 -25.33 10.73 -19.09
N ILE A 79 -26.35 10.50 -18.29
CA ILE A 79 -26.19 10.14 -16.87
C ILE A 79 -25.38 8.84 -16.71
N GLU A 80 -25.51 7.90 -17.64
CA GLU A 80 -24.72 6.66 -17.60
C GLU A 80 -23.23 6.92 -17.82
N ILE A 81 -22.89 7.87 -18.70
CA ILE A 81 -21.51 8.30 -18.91
C ILE A 81 -20.98 9.00 -17.64
N ALA A 82 -21.78 9.86 -17.04
CA ALA A 82 -21.42 10.54 -15.79
C ALA A 82 -21.17 9.54 -14.65
N LYS A 83 -22.01 8.52 -14.53
CA LYS A 83 -21.82 7.44 -13.56
C LYS A 83 -20.51 6.68 -13.83
N ASP A 84 -20.21 6.37 -15.07
CA ASP A 84 -18.98 5.68 -15.45
C ASP A 84 -17.73 6.51 -15.10
N ILE A 85 -17.76 7.80 -15.39
CA ILE A 85 -16.67 8.72 -15.04
C ILE A 85 -16.48 8.79 -13.52
N ALA A 86 -17.56 8.96 -12.76
CA ALA A 86 -17.52 9.00 -11.31
C ALA A 86 -16.95 7.72 -10.71
N ARG A 87 -17.37 6.57 -11.23
CA ARG A 87 -16.87 5.27 -10.82
C ARG A 87 -15.37 5.12 -11.10
N ARG A 88 -14.92 5.48 -12.30
CA ARG A 88 -13.50 5.42 -12.66
C ARG A 88 -12.64 6.32 -11.78
N LYS A 89 -13.14 7.51 -11.45
CA LYS A 89 -12.46 8.40 -10.51
C LYS A 89 -12.36 7.81 -9.11
N ALA A 90 -13.43 7.19 -8.62
CA ALA A 90 -13.45 6.53 -7.33
C ALA A 90 -12.45 5.37 -7.28
N MET A 91 -12.43 4.53 -8.32
CA MET A 91 -11.48 3.42 -8.43
C MET A 91 -10.04 3.92 -8.54
N ARG A 92 -9.81 5.00 -9.28
CA ARG A 92 -8.49 5.63 -9.36
C ARG A 92 -8.00 6.10 -7.99
N SER A 93 -8.88 6.72 -7.20
CA SER A 93 -8.55 7.13 -5.84
C SER A 93 -8.14 5.94 -4.98
N TYR A 94 -8.87 4.84 -5.07
CA TYR A 94 -8.54 3.61 -4.36
C TYR A 94 -7.16 3.09 -4.76
N TYR A 95 -6.89 2.93 -6.06
CA TYR A 95 -5.60 2.39 -6.51
C TYR A 95 -4.43 3.34 -6.25
N ASN A 96 -4.65 4.65 -6.25
CA ASN A 96 -3.63 5.61 -5.84
C ASN A 96 -3.26 5.43 -4.37
N GLU A 97 -4.24 5.19 -3.52
CA GLU A 97 -3.97 4.93 -2.11
C GLU A 97 -3.24 3.61 -1.90
N VAL A 98 -3.66 2.55 -2.59
CA VAL A 98 -2.95 1.26 -2.59
C VAL A 98 -1.48 1.46 -2.96
N LYS A 99 -1.23 2.18 -4.05
CA LYS A 99 0.14 2.48 -4.50
C LYS A 99 0.96 3.16 -3.41
N TRP A 100 0.40 4.18 -2.77
CA TRP A 100 1.09 4.94 -1.71
C TRP A 100 1.39 4.08 -0.48
N ARG A 101 0.42 3.27 -0.04
CA ARG A 101 0.58 2.40 1.13
C ARG A 101 1.60 1.31 0.89
N TYR A 102 1.60 0.69 -0.29
CA TYR A 102 2.62 -0.29 -0.65
C TYR A 102 4.00 0.33 -0.74
N ARG A 103 4.10 1.54 -1.28
CA ARG A 103 5.37 2.26 -1.35
C ARG A 103 5.93 2.56 0.04
N GLU A 104 5.11 3.07 0.94
CA GLU A 104 5.52 3.33 2.33
C GLU A 104 6.00 2.04 3.03
N ALA A 105 5.24 0.96 2.88
CA ALA A 105 5.60 -0.33 3.46
C ALA A 105 6.93 -0.83 2.90
N TRP A 106 7.11 -0.74 1.59
CA TRP A 106 8.34 -1.14 0.92
C TRP A 106 9.55 -0.32 1.40
N GLU A 107 9.40 0.98 1.53
CA GLU A 107 10.46 1.87 2.01
C GLU A 107 10.87 1.51 3.43
N LYS A 108 9.94 1.20 4.31
CA LYS A 108 10.22 0.74 5.68
C LYS A 108 11.00 -0.58 5.67
N ILE A 109 10.57 -1.54 4.86
CA ILE A 109 11.25 -2.83 4.69
C ILE A 109 12.68 -2.63 4.18
N ALA A 110 12.85 -1.80 3.16
CA ALA A 110 14.16 -1.52 2.59
C ALA A 110 15.12 -0.88 3.62
N ARG A 111 14.59 0.02 4.45
CA ARG A 111 15.38 0.65 5.51
C ARG A 111 15.85 -0.38 6.54
N ILE A 112 14.95 -1.25 6.99
CA ILE A 112 15.30 -2.31 7.94
C ILE A 112 16.32 -3.26 7.34
N ALA A 113 16.15 -3.64 6.09
CA ALA A 113 17.10 -4.50 5.39
C ALA A 113 18.49 -3.85 5.32
N ALA A 114 18.57 -2.55 5.02
CA ALA A 114 19.82 -1.81 4.97
C ALA A 114 20.51 -1.76 6.34
N GLU A 115 19.75 -1.55 7.40
CA GLU A 115 20.30 -1.54 8.78
C GLU A 115 20.86 -2.91 9.15
N ARG A 116 20.18 -3.97 8.81
CA ARG A 116 20.62 -5.33 9.09
C ARG A 116 21.84 -5.72 8.26
N LEU A 117 21.90 -5.28 7.02
CA LEU A 117 23.08 -5.49 6.17
C LEU A 117 24.32 -4.78 6.77
N ALA A 118 24.16 -3.54 7.22
CA ALA A 118 25.24 -2.81 7.87
C ALA A 118 25.74 -3.54 9.13
N TYR A 119 24.84 -4.13 9.90
CA TYR A 119 25.22 -4.92 11.07
C TYR A 119 26.02 -6.18 10.67
N ILE A 120 25.57 -6.89 9.61
CA ILE A 120 26.29 -8.05 9.09
C ILE A 120 27.72 -7.67 8.67
N GLU A 121 27.87 -6.55 7.95
CA GLU A 121 29.18 -6.06 7.51
C GLU A 121 30.11 -5.74 8.69
N LYS A 122 29.57 -5.13 9.73
CA LYS A 122 30.33 -4.86 10.96
C LYS A 122 30.76 -6.16 11.66
N ALA A 123 29.87 -7.14 11.71
CA ALA A 123 30.18 -8.45 12.31
C ALA A 123 31.26 -9.19 11.51
N GLU A 124 31.19 -9.14 10.19
CA GLU A 124 32.21 -9.73 9.31
C GLU A 124 33.57 -9.06 9.51
N ALA A 125 33.60 -7.74 9.57
CA ALA A 125 34.85 -7.02 9.82
C ALA A 125 35.46 -7.37 11.19
N LYS A 126 34.64 -7.51 12.21
CA LYS A 126 35.12 -7.91 13.55
C LYS A 126 35.64 -9.34 13.54
N ALA A 127 34.97 -10.26 12.87
CA ALA A 127 35.45 -11.64 12.75
C ALA A 127 36.79 -11.70 12.02
N SER A 128 36.95 -10.91 10.93
CA SER A 128 38.25 -10.82 10.22
C SER A 128 39.37 -10.28 11.09
N ASP A 129 39.10 -9.23 11.85
CA ASP A 129 40.09 -8.66 12.76
C ASP A 129 40.54 -9.67 13.81
N LEU A 130 39.59 -10.42 14.38
CA LEU A 130 39.93 -11.47 15.36
C LEU A 130 40.74 -12.60 14.73
N THR A 131 40.44 -12.96 13.47
CA THR A 131 41.22 -13.95 12.76
C THR A 131 42.68 -13.52 12.59
N LEU A 132 42.89 -12.26 12.22
CA LEU A 132 44.24 -11.70 12.13
C LEU A 132 44.97 -11.67 13.47
N GLU A 133 44.27 -11.32 14.53
CA GLU A 133 44.85 -11.33 15.88
C GLU A 133 45.27 -12.74 16.29
N ILE A 134 44.46 -13.75 15.99
CA ILE A 134 44.79 -15.13 16.30
C ILE A 134 46.01 -15.60 15.51
N VAL A 135 46.12 -15.24 14.24
CA VAL A 135 47.28 -15.55 13.41
C VAL A 135 48.51 -14.95 13.97
N GLU A 136 48.47 -13.69 14.40
CA GLU A 136 49.63 -13.03 15.03
C GLU A 136 50.05 -13.70 16.35
N MET A 137 49.07 -14.12 17.14
CA MET A 137 49.36 -14.82 18.41
C MET A 137 50.02 -16.19 18.19
N THR A 138 49.66 -16.87 17.10
CA THR A 138 50.23 -18.21 16.81
C THR A 138 51.59 -18.19 16.14
N LYS A 139 52.04 -17.03 15.67
CA LYS A 139 53.40 -16.87 15.10
C LYS A 139 54.49 -16.75 16.15
N GLN A 140 54.13 -16.61 17.36
CA GLN A 140 55.12 -16.47 18.47
C GLN A 140 55.59 -17.84 18.97
#